data_4d39af307d7f0f1956ed76ebd0d35e52
#
_entry.id   4d39af307d7f0f1956ed76ebd0d35e52
#
_cell.length_a   1.000
_cell.length_b   1.000
_cell.length_c   1.000
_cell.angle_alpha   90.00
_cell.angle_beta   90.00
_cell.angle_gamma   90.00
#
_symmetry.space_group_name_H-M   'P 1'
#
loop_
_entity.id
_entity.type
_entity.pdbx_description
1 polymer ?
#
loop_
_entity_poly.entity_id
_entity_poly.type
_entity_poly.pdbx_seq_one_letter_code
_entity_poly.pdbx_strand_id
1 'polypeptide(L)'
;GLIAVWKEQGYTSHDVVAKLRGILHQKKIGHTGTLDPQAKGVLAVGLGLGTKTFDLLPDHWKTYEAEVTFGVQTDTEDIWGNVLKTHDVSKTPEEITQAICSFEGTYDQIPPMYSAKKIDGKKLYQLAREGKIVERKAVPVTLKDIQVLSVIDNKARFLVTCSAGTYIRTLCVDIGKKLGCEACMSSLTRVMAGGFSKEQALTLEKIKELADKNELENHLISIDTALGHFPKVIASNEFEKQLKNGNAISIDAVLGLEEISTDVCGHDMRVRLDRKSTRLNSSHSRASRMPS
;
A
#
# COMPACT_ATOMS: atom_id res chain seq x y z
N GLY A 1 15.66 6.11 1.37
CA GLY A 1 15.22 4.74 1.66
C GLY A 1 13.71 4.65 1.85
N LEU A 2 13.27 3.48 2.21
CA LEU A 2 11.87 3.16 2.54
C LEU A 2 11.79 2.70 3.98
N ILE A 3 10.64 2.93 4.62
CA ILE A 3 10.34 2.46 5.98
C ILE A 3 8.89 2.05 6.09
N ALA A 4 8.62 0.98 6.83
CA ALA A 4 7.27 0.61 7.23
C ALA A 4 6.89 1.33 8.52
N VAL A 5 5.78 2.04 8.49
CA VAL A 5 5.25 2.75 9.67
C VAL A 5 3.94 2.11 10.08
N TRP A 6 3.81 1.80 11.38
CA TRP A 6 2.54 1.41 11.94
C TRP A 6 1.68 2.64 12.16
N LYS A 7 0.67 2.82 11.30
CA LYS A 7 -0.30 3.90 11.47
C LYS A 7 -1.31 3.51 12.54
N GLU A 8 -1.38 4.27 13.60
CA GLU A 8 -2.40 4.11 14.63
C GLU A 8 -3.77 4.60 14.14
N GLN A 9 -4.82 4.11 14.77
CA GLN A 9 -6.19 4.57 14.57
C GLN A 9 -6.32 6.06 14.95
N GLY A 10 -7.14 6.80 14.24
CA GLY A 10 -7.36 8.24 14.46
C GLY A 10 -6.44 9.15 13.64
N TYR A 11 -5.29 8.66 13.17
CA TYR A 11 -4.43 9.40 12.26
C TYR A 11 -4.83 9.21 10.80
N THR A 12 -4.79 10.27 10.01
CA THR A 12 -4.75 10.12 8.55
C THR A 12 -3.34 9.69 8.13
N SER A 13 -3.20 9.09 6.93
CA SER A 13 -1.88 8.79 6.37
C SER A 13 -1.03 10.05 6.17
N HIS A 14 -1.66 11.21 5.95
CA HIS A 14 -1.00 12.51 5.86
C HIS A 14 -0.46 13.00 7.20
N ASP A 15 -1.17 12.77 8.31
CA ASP A 15 -0.71 13.13 9.66
C ASP A 15 0.55 12.36 10.03
N VAL A 16 0.60 11.06 9.64
CA VAL A 16 1.80 10.24 9.82
C VAL A 16 2.99 10.86 9.08
N VAL A 17 2.81 11.25 7.81
CA VAL A 17 3.87 11.92 7.02
C VAL A 17 4.27 13.25 7.64
N ALA A 18 3.31 14.06 8.12
CA ALA A 18 3.60 15.33 8.77
C ALA A 18 4.42 15.15 10.05
N LYS A 19 4.05 14.18 10.90
CA LYS A 19 4.81 13.84 12.12
C LYS A 19 6.22 13.34 11.79
N LEU A 20 6.37 12.48 10.79
CA LEU A 20 7.67 12.00 10.34
C LEU A 20 8.58 13.12 9.84
N ARG A 21 8.04 14.13 9.15
CA ARG A 21 8.81 15.30 8.72
C ARG A 21 9.41 16.07 9.91
N GLY A 22 8.63 16.20 11.00
CA GLY A 22 9.11 16.80 12.25
C GLY A 22 10.16 15.95 12.95
N ILE A 23 9.92 14.64 13.08
CA ILE A 23 10.83 13.70 13.77
C ILE A 23 12.18 13.60 13.04
N LEU A 24 12.15 13.50 11.71
CA LEU A 24 13.33 13.23 10.89
C LEU A 24 13.98 14.51 10.31
N HIS A 25 13.40 15.68 10.60
CA HIS A 25 13.83 16.97 10.04
C HIS A 25 14.00 16.95 8.52
N GLN A 26 13.15 16.17 7.83
CA GLN A 26 13.22 15.93 6.39
C GLN A 26 11.92 16.34 5.69
N LYS A 27 12.01 17.26 4.72
CA LYS A 27 10.83 17.78 3.99
C LYS A 27 10.24 16.74 3.02
N LYS A 28 11.10 16.00 2.30
CA LYS A 28 10.66 15.07 1.26
C LYS A 28 10.34 13.70 1.84
N ILE A 29 9.11 13.53 2.30
CA ILE A 29 8.54 12.27 2.78
C ILE A 29 7.17 12.09 2.12
N GLY A 30 6.87 10.88 1.68
CA GLY A 30 5.59 10.49 1.10
C GLY A 30 5.22 9.07 1.48
N HIS A 31 3.98 8.68 1.22
CA HIS A 31 3.50 7.32 1.47
C HIS A 31 2.85 6.73 0.22
N THR A 32 2.76 5.41 0.14
CA THR A 32 1.94 4.71 -0.85
C THR A 32 0.78 3.99 -0.18
N GLY A 33 -0.39 4.03 -0.85
CA GLY A 33 -1.60 3.36 -0.36
C GLY A 33 -2.18 3.99 0.90
N THR A 34 -3.06 4.96 0.73
CA THR A 34 -3.79 5.61 1.83
C THR A 34 -4.54 4.59 2.69
N LEU A 35 -4.51 4.77 4.01
CA LEU A 35 -5.40 4.14 4.98
C LEU A 35 -6.40 5.17 5.49
N ASP A 36 -7.64 4.74 5.66
CA ASP A 36 -8.68 5.56 6.29
C ASP A 36 -8.28 5.93 7.74
N PRO A 37 -8.76 7.05 8.30
CA PRO A 37 -8.38 7.48 9.65
C PRO A 37 -8.64 6.41 10.71
N GLN A 38 -9.76 5.72 10.62
CA GLN A 38 -10.16 4.68 11.57
C GLN A 38 -9.46 3.33 11.36
N ALA A 39 -8.85 3.11 10.20
CA ALA A 39 -8.02 1.94 9.94
C ALA A 39 -6.63 2.10 10.57
N LYS A 40 -6.02 0.99 10.96
CA LYS A 40 -4.64 0.93 11.48
C LYS A 40 -3.78 -0.01 10.62
N GLY A 41 -2.48 0.01 10.86
CA GLY A 41 -1.58 -0.97 10.26
C GLY A 41 -0.46 -0.38 9.39
N VAL A 42 0.12 -1.23 8.57
CA VAL A 42 1.33 -0.97 7.78
C VAL A 42 1.11 0.14 6.76
N LEU A 43 1.90 1.20 6.86
CA LEU A 43 1.98 2.28 5.88
C LEU A 43 3.42 2.33 5.34
N ALA A 44 3.59 1.99 4.06
CA ALA A 44 4.88 2.11 3.40
C ALA A 44 5.19 3.57 3.10
N VAL A 45 6.31 4.06 3.63
CA VAL A 45 6.74 5.46 3.57
C VAL A 45 8.09 5.55 2.88
N GLY A 46 8.20 6.47 1.91
CA GLY A 46 9.44 6.81 1.23
C GLY A 46 10.07 8.06 1.83
N LEU A 47 11.35 7.99 2.09
CA LEU A 47 12.19 9.09 2.58
C LEU A 47 13.12 9.58 1.44
N GLY A 48 13.12 10.88 1.17
CA GLY A 48 13.94 11.48 0.13
C GLY A 48 13.65 10.91 -1.26
N LEU A 49 14.64 10.32 -1.91
CA LEU A 49 14.49 9.68 -3.21
C LEU A 49 13.58 8.45 -3.19
N GLY A 50 13.40 7.79 -2.03
CA GLY A 50 12.49 6.67 -1.87
C GLY A 50 11.04 6.98 -2.25
N THR A 51 10.63 8.26 -2.20
CA THR A 51 9.29 8.67 -2.67
C THR A 51 9.05 8.46 -4.16
N LYS A 52 10.10 8.27 -4.95
CA LYS A 52 10.03 8.06 -6.41
C LYS A 52 9.97 6.59 -6.80
N THR A 53 10.08 5.67 -5.83
CA THR A 53 10.17 4.23 -6.12
C THR A 53 8.84 3.49 -5.96
N PHE A 54 7.79 4.14 -5.52
CA PHE A 54 6.53 3.49 -5.20
C PHE A 54 5.91 2.71 -6.37
N ASP A 55 5.96 3.28 -7.58
CA ASP A 55 5.43 2.65 -8.79
C ASP A 55 6.36 1.54 -9.34
N LEU A 56 7.54 1.40 -8.73
CA LEU A 56 8.55 0.41 -9.10
C LEU A 56 8.61 -0.74 -8.08
N LEU A 57 7.90 -0.67 -6.96
CA LEU A 57 7.90 -1.75 -5.97
C LEU A 57 7.22 -3.01 -6.56
N PRO A 58 7.77 -4.20 -6.27
CA PRO A 58 7.32 -5.45 -6.90
C PRO A 58 5.92 -5.85 -6.46
N ASP A 59 5.53 -5.44 -5.26
CA ASP A 59 4.30 -5.89 -4.64
C ASP A 59 3.28 -4.75 -4.52
N HIS A 60 2.25 -4.82 -5.34
CA HIS A 60 1.08 -3.94 -5.28
C HIS A 60 -0.07 -4.54 -4.46
N TRP A 61 0.09 -5.77 -3.98
CA TRP A 61 -0.89 -6.44 -3.13
C TRP A 61 -0.89 -5.87 -1.72
N LYS A 62 -2.02 -5.93 -1.09
CA LYS A 62 -2.20 -5.53 0.31
C LYS A 62 -3.01 -6.58 1.02
N THR A 63 -2.57 -6.94 2.22
CA THR A 63 -3.30 -7.89 3.06
C THR A 63 -3.93 -7.14 4.22
N TYR A 64 -5.20 -7.42 4.43
CA TYR A 64 -6.00 -6.81 5.49
C TYR A 64 -6.62 -7.88 6.38
N GLU A 65 -6.64 -7.60 7.67
CA GLU A 65 -7.55 -8.19 8.62
C GLU A 65 -8.72 -7.23 8.77
N ALA A 66 -9.92 -7.67 8.38
CA ALA A 66 -11.15 -6.89 8.41
C ALA A 66 -12.18 -7.53 9.31
N GLU A 67 -13.05 -6.71 9.91
CA GLU A 67 -14.26 -7.14 10.58
C GLU A 67 -15.45 -6.51 9.87
N VAL A 68 -16.43 -7.34 9.50
CA VAL A 68 -17.72 -6.94 8.96
C VAL A 68 -18.78 -7.11 10.04
N THR A 69 -19.69 -6.15 10.15
CA THR A 69 -20.89 -6.22 10.96
C THR A 69 -22.09 -6.29 10.04
N PHE A 70 -22.90 -7.32 10.18
CA PHE A 70 -24.12 -7.56 9.41
C PHE A 70 -25.34 -6.92 10.08
N GLY A 71 -26.37 -6.59 9.29
CA GLY A 71 -27.60 -5.99 9.77
C GLY A 71 -27.54 -4.47 9.92
N VAL A 72 -26.43 -3.82 9.52
CA VAL A 72 -26.26 -2.36 9.63
C VAL A 72 -25.78 -1.80 8.31
N GLN A 73 -26.48 -0.79 7.78
CA GLN A 73 -26.03 0.02 6.65
C GLN A 73 -25.68 1.43 7.11
N THR A 74 -24.55 1.95 6.68
CA THR A 74 -24.11 3.33 6.93
C THR A 74 -23.81 4.07 5.62
N ASP A 75 -23.79 5.40 5.69
CA ASP A 75 -23.48 6.27 4.56
C ASP A 75 -22.01 6.20 4.13
N THR A 76 -21.09 5.81 5.03
CA THR A 76 -19.63 5.70 4.78
C THR A 76 -19.17 4.28 4.47
N GLU A 77 -20.08 3.28 4.54
CA GLU A 77 -19.79 1.85 4.42
C GLU A 77 -18.93 1.30 5.57
N ASP A 78 -18.74 2.08 6.64
CA ASP A 78 -18.09 1.67 7.89
C ASP A 78 -18.93 2.06 9.11
N ILE A 79 -18.64 1.48 10.27
CA ILE A 79 -19.44 1.62 11.50
C ILE A 79 -19.44 3.05 12.07
N TRP A 80 -18.53 3.91 11.65
CA TRP A 80 -18.39 5.30 12.11
C TRP A 80 -19.25 6.29 11.33
N GLY A 81 -19.93 5.84 10.27
CA GLY A 81 -20.87 6.64 9.50
C GLY A 81 -22.24 6.75 10.16
N ASN A 82 -23.14 7.56 9.55
CA ASN A 82 -24.53 7.66 9.97
C ASN A 82 -25.26 6.37 9.58
N VAL A 83 -25.98 5.78 10.53
CA VAL A 83 -26.80 4.58 10.28
C VAL A 83 -27.98 4.96 9.40
N LEU A 84 -28.11 4.27 8.27
CA LEU A 84 -29.21 4.46 7.31
C LEU A 84 -30.31 3.42 7.49
N LYS A 85 -29.92 2.17 7.78
CA LYS A 85 -30.83 1.05 8.00
C LYS A 85 -30.26 0.06 9.01
N THR A 86 -31.16 -0.61 9.72
CA THR A 86 -30.83 -1.76 10.57
C THR A 86 -31.87 -2.83 10.39
N HIS A 87 -31.48 -4.10 10.48
CA HIS A 87 -32.39 -5.23 10.56
C HIS A 87 -31.71 -6.44 11.20
N ASP A 88 -32.54 -7.38 11.68
CA ASP A 88 -32.01 -8.61 12.27
C ASP A 88 -31.41 -9.52 11.21
N VAL A 89 -30.36 -10.21 11.59
CA VAL A 89 -29.62 -11.13 10.72
C VAL A 89 -29.81 -12.55 11.25
N SER A 90 -30.45 -13.39 10.44
CA SER A 90 -30.68 -14.81 10.73
C SER A 90 -29.85 -15.68 9.78
N LYS A 91 -28.51 -15.51 9.77
CA LYS A 91 -27.57 -16.25 8.95
C LYS A 91 -26.70 -17.13 9.81
N THR A 92 -26.47 -18.37 9.35
CA THR A 92 -25.57 -19.28 10.07
C THR A 92 -24.10 -18.90 9.83
N PRO A 93 -23.19 -19.29 10.73
CA PRO A 93 -21.75 -19.09 10.53
C PRO A 93 -21.23 -19.70 9.21
N GLU A 94 -21.80 -20.81 8.77
CA GLU A 94 -21.45 -21.49 7.52
C GLU A 94 -21.87 -20.65 6.30
N GLU A 95 -23.10 -20.10 6.28
CA GLU A 95 -23.58 -19.23 5.21
C GLU A 95 -22.70 -17.98 5.10
N ILE A 96 -22.35 -17.36 6.24
CA ILE A 96 -21.48 -16.19 6.30
C ILE A 96 -20.09 -16.53 5.77
N THR A 97 -19.49 -17.63 6.22
CA THR A 97 -18.18 -18.10 5.76
C THR A 97 -18.17 -18.35 4.26
N GLN A 98 -19.18 -19.05 3.75
CA GLN A 98 -19.30 -19.34 2.32
C GLN A 98 -19.44 -18.06 1.49
N ALA A 99 -20.24 -17.09 1.95
CA ALA A 99 -20.40 -15.82 1.28
C ALA A 99 -19.09 -15.03 1.21
N ILE A 100 -18.32 -14.95 2.30
CA ILE A 100 -17.01 -14.27 2.34
C ILE A 100 -16.04 -14.95 1.37
N CYS A 101 -15.86 -16.26 1.46
CA CYS A 101 -14.90 -17.02 0.63
C CYS A 101 -15.28 -16.97 -0.85
N SER A 102 -16.56 -16.80 -1.20
CA SER A 102 -17.00 -16.74 -2.60
C SER A 102 -16.58 -15.48 -3.36
N PHE A 103 -15.96 -14.49 -2.68
CA PHE A 103 -15.36 -13.32 -3.33
C PHE A 103 -13.92 -13.55 -3.79
N GLU A 104 -13.34 -14.72 -3.54
CA GLU A 104 -12.02 -15.05 -4.07
C GLU A 104 -12.02 -15.05 -5.60
N GLY A 105 -11.01 -14.40 -6.19
CA GLY A 105 -10.93 -14.16 -7.63
C GLY A 105 -11.14 -12.70 -8.00
N THR A 106 -11.55 -12.45 -9.23
CA THR A 106 -11.75 -11.09 -9.75
C THR A 106 -13.25 -10.78 -9.82
N TYR A 107 -13.65 -9.60 -9.30
CA TYR A 107 -15.01 -9.10 -9.44
C TYR A 107 -15.03 -7.58 -9.66
N ASP A 108 -16.14 -7.09 -10.18
CA ASP A 108 -16.34 -5.66 -10.45
C ASP A 108 -16.86 -4.93 -9.22
N GLN A 109 -16.02 -4.10 -8.61
CA GLN A 109 -16.34 -3.32 -7.42
C GLN A 109 -16.67 -1.86 -7.77
N ILE A 110 -17.79 -1.34 -7.26
CA ILE A 110 -18.14 0.08 -7.36
C ILE A 110 -17.45 0.83 -6.21
N PRO A 111 -16.49 1.74 -6.50
CA PRO A 111 -15.79 2.48 -5.45
C PRO A 111 -16.75 3.29 -4.57
N PRO A 112 -16.49 3.42 -3.24
CA PRO A 112 -17.36 4.17 -2.34
C PRO A 112 -17.32 5.68 -2.65
N MET A 113 -18.38 6.41 -2.28
CA MET A 113 -18.42 7.87 -2.38
C MET A 113 -17.34 8.53 -1.51
N TYR A 114 -17.10 7.98 -0.32
CA TYR A 114 -16.03 8.46 0.57
C TYR A 114 -14.66 7.86 0.19
N SER A 115 -14.17 8.22 -1.01
CA SER A 115 -12.87 7.77 -1.52
C SER A 115 -12.06 8.90 -2.13
N ALA A 116 -10.73 8.68 -2.26
CA ALA A 116 -9.82 9.63 -2.90
C ALA A 116 -9.84 9.55 -4.44
N LYS A 117 -10.64 8.65 -5.03
CA LYS A 117 -10.80 8.54 -6.47
C LYS A 117 -11.36 9.85 -7.04
N LYS A 118 -10.85 10.27 -8.19
CA LYS A 118 -11.29 11.49 -8.86
C LYS A 118 -12.28 11.18 -9.98
N ILE A 119 -13.33 11.99 -10.06
CA ILE A 119 -14.23 12.09 -11.22
C ILE A 119 -14.28 13.56 -11.61
N ASP A 120 -14.05 13.88 -12.87
CA ASP A 120 -14.02 15.26 -13.40
C ASP A 120 -13.10 16.20 -12.59
N GLY A 121 -11.94 15.66 -12.17
CA GLY A 121 -10.93 16.43 -11.43
C GLY A 121 -11.19 16.59 -9.93
N LYS A 122 -12.41 16.31 -9.43
CA LYS A 122 -12.76 16.39 -8.01
C LYS A 122 -12.70 15.01 -7.34
N LYS A 123 -12.25 14.95 -6.09
CA LYS A 123 -12.24 13.71 -5.32
C LYS A 123 -13.65 13.36 -4.86
N LEU A 124 -14.04 12.08 -4.92
CA LEU A 124 -15.38 11.61 -4.56
C LEU A 124 -15.78 12.02 -3.14
N TYR A 125 -14.86 11.94 -2.17
CA TYR A 125 -15.18 12.33 -0.78
C TYR A 125 -15.54 13.83 -0.65
N GLN A 126 -15.04 14.69 -1.54
CA GLN A 126 -15.40 16.11 -1.55
C GLN A 126 -16.83 16.29 -2.02
N LEU A 127 -17.22 15.57 -3.09
CA LEU A 127 -18.59 15.57 -3.58
C LEU A 127 -19.56 14.97 -2.56
N ALA A 128 -19.17 13.90 -1.86
CA ALA A 128 -19.98 13.31 -0.79
C ALA A 128 -20.25 14.31 0.35
N ARG A 129 -19.24 15.08 0.76
CA ARG A 129 -19.41 16.14 1.79
C ARG A 129 -20.31 17.29 1.33
N GLU A 130 -20.38 17.54 0.02
CA GLU A 130 -21.32 18.49 -0.58
C GLU A 130 -22.72 17.89 -0.74
N GLY A 131 -22.99 16.66 -0.26
CA GLY A 131 -24.26 15.96 -0.43
C GLY A 131 -24.55 15.48 -1.85
N LYS A 132 -23.54 15.49 -2.74
CA LYS A 132 -23.69 15.09 -4.13
C LYS A 132 -23.37 13.60 -4.29
N ILE A 133 -24.30 12.87 -4.87
CA ILE A 133 -24.09 11.47 -5.29
C ILE A 133 -23.82 11.49 -6.79
N VAL A 134 -22.71 10.88 -7.22
CA VAL A 134 -22.35 10.77 -8.63
C VAL A 134 -22.31 9.29 -9.03
N GLU A 135 -22.61 9.02 -10.30
CA GLU A 135 -22.48 7.69 -10.86
C GLU A 135 -21.00 7.29 -10.85
N ARG A 136 -20.73 6.06 -10.43
CA ARG A 136 -19.40 5.49 -10.36
C ARG A 136 -19.33 4.23 -11.17
N LYS A 137 -18.38 4.15 -12.08
CA LYS A 137 -18.13 2.95 -12.86
C LYS A 137 -17.48 1.88 -11.98
N ALA A 138 -17.95 0.66 -12.10
CA ALA A 138 -17.30 -0.50 -11.51
C ALA A 138 -15.86 -0.64 -12.03
N VAL A 139 -14.99 -1.18 -11.19
CA VAL A 139 -13.57 -1.40 -11.50
C VAL A 139 -13.25 -2.84 -11.10
N PRO A 140 -12.60 -3.61 -11.97
CA PRO A 140 -12.18 -4.95 -11.63
C PRO A 140 -11.14 -4.91 -10.50
N VAL A 141 -11.38 -5.69 -9.45
CA VAL A 141 -10.47 -5.91 -8.32
C VAL A 141 -10.28 -7.40 -8.13
N THR A 142 -9.10 -7.80 -7.71
CA THR A 142 -8.78 -9.21 -7.48
C THR A 142 -8.53 -9.44 -5.99
N LEU A 143 -9.18 -10.46 -5.45
CA LEU A 143 -9.03 -10.91 -4.07
C LEU A 143 -8.44 -12.32 -4.07
N LYS A 144 -7.56 -12.59 -3.13
CA LYS A 144 -6.94 -13.91 -2.93
C LYS A 144 -6.65 -14.15 -1.47
N ASP A 145 -6.36 -15.41 -1.14
CA ASP A 145 -5.98 -15.82 0.21
C ASP A 145 -7.04 -15.39 1.26
N ILE A 146 -8.32 -15.56 0.93
CA ILE A 146 -9.40 -15.23 1.87
C ILE A 146 -9.48 -16.30 2.95
N GLN A 147 -9.33 -15.89 4.21
CA GLN A 147 -9.44 -16.77 5.36
C GLN A 147 -10.39 -16.16 6.39
N VAL A 148 -11.49 -16.85 6.70
CA VAL A 148 -12.39 -16.45 7.80
C VAL A 148 -11.75 -16.89 9.12
N LEU A 149 -11.57 -15.93 10.02
CA LEU A 149 -10.93 -16.14 11.32
C LEU A 149 -11.93 -16.48 12.41
N SER A 150 -13.09 -15.81 12.38
CA SER A 150 -14.19 -16.06 13.33
C SER A 150 -15.50 -15.51 12.79
N VAL A 151 -16.58 -16.16 13.17
CA VAL A 151 -17.96 -15.65 13.02
C VAL A 151 -18.60 -15.73 14.39
N ILE A 152 -18.99 -14.59 14.95
CA ILE A 152 -19.58 -14.46 16.28
C ILE A 152 -20.76 -13.49 16.17
N ASP A 153 -21.93 -13.93 16.54
CA ASP A 153 -23.16 -13.15 16.44
C ASP A 153 -23.37 -12.63 14.99
N ASN A 154 -23.54 -11.33 14.85
CA ASN A 154 -23.69 -10.66 13.56
C ASN A 154 -22.36 -10.10 13.00
N LYS A 155 -21.22 -10.65 13.41
CA LYS A 155 -19.89 -10.19 12.97
C LYS A 155 -19.04 -11.32 12.44
N ALA A 156 -18.21 -11.00 11.43
CA ALA A 156 -17.19 -11.91 10.97
C ALA A 156 -15.84 -11.18 10.83
N ARG A 157 -14.77 -11.85 11.25
CA ARG A 157 -13.40 -11.41 11.02
C ARG A 157 -12.74 -12.28 9.97
N PHE A 158 -12.04 -11.66 9.05
CA PHE A 158 -11.38 -12.38 7.96
C PHE A 158 -10.09 -11.68 7.51
N LEU A 159 -9.16 -12.48 6.98
CA LEU A 159 -8.02 -11.99 6.22
C LEU A 159 -8.37 -11.99 4.74
N VAL A 160 -7.83 -11.01 4.01
CA VAL A 160 -7.93 -10.93 2.56
C VAL A 160 -6.72 -10.23 1.98
N THR A 161 -6.14 -10.79 0.93
CA THR A 161 -5.14 -10.15 0.09
C THR A 161 -5.81 -9.61 -1.17
N CYS A 162 -5.59 -8.34 -1.49
CA CYS A 162 -6.30 -7.68 -2.58
C CYS A 162 -5.38 -6.83 -3.45
N SER A 163 -5.79 -6.66 -4.71
CA SER A 163 -5.13 -5.78 -5.68
C SER A 163 -5.24 -4.30 -5.29
N ALA A 164 -4.41 -3.46 -5.89
CA ALA A 164 -4.49 -2.00 -5.71
C ALA A 164 -5.87 -1.48 -6.17
N GLY A 165 -6.39 -0.50 -5.46
CA GLY A 165 -7.69 0.11 -5.76
C GLY A 165 -8.89 -0.59 -5.13
N THR A 166 -8.71 -1.71 -4.44
CA THR A 166 -9.76 -2.39 -3.68
C THR A 166 -10.15 -1.60 -2.44
N TYR A 167 -11.45 -1.49 -2.19
CA TYR A 167 -12.03 -0.89 -0.98
C TYR A 167 -12.65 -1.99 -0.11
N ILE A 168 -12.05 -2.23 1.06
CA ILE A 168 -12.53 -3.27 1.99
C ILE A 168 -13.88 -2.90 2.59
N ARG A 169 -14.18 -1.61 2.75
CA ARG A 169 -15.52 -1.13 3.15
C ARG A 169 -16.60 -1.62 2.17
N THR A 170 -16.36 -1.42 0.89
CA THR A 170 -17.30 -1.87 -0.16
C THR A 170 -17.36 -3.40 -0.23
N LEU A 171 -16.25 -4.11 -0.03
CA LEU A 171 -16.27 -5.58 0.06
C LEU A 171 -17.21 -6.04 1.19
N CYS A 172 -17.16 -5.42 2.38
CA CYS A 172 -18.07 -5.75 3.48
C CYS A 172 -19.53 -5.53 3.10
N VAL A 173 -19.84 -4.42 2.43
CA VAL A 173 -21.20 -4.15 1.92
C VAL A 173 -21.61 -5.18 0.87
N ASP A 174 -20.75 -5.55 -0.04
CA ASP A 174 -21.06 -6.51 -1.12
C ASP A 174 -21.23 -7.94 -0.56
N ILE A 175 -20.49 -8.33 0.49
CA ILE A 175 -20.73 -9.58 1.24
C ILE A 175 -22.14 -9.57 1.85
N GLY A 176 -22.53 -8.45 2.49
CA GLY A 176 -23.88 -8.30 3.03
C GLY A 176 -24.96 -8.44 1.97
N LYS A 177 -24.83 -7.75 0.84
CA LYS A 177 -25.74 -7.87 -0.31
C LYS A 177 -25.89 -9.31 -0.79
N LYS A 178 -24.78 -10.05 -0.88
CA LYS A 178 -24.78 -11.47 -1.29
C LYS A 178 -25.54 -12.36 -0.31
N LEU A 179 -25.48 -12.04 0.97
CA LEU A 179 -26.27 -12.70 2.03
C LEU A 179 -27.74 -12.26 2.09
N GLY A 180 -28.11 -11.22 1.32
CA GLY A 180 -29.44 -10.63 1.36
C GLY A 180 -29.69 -9.80 2.62
N CYS A 181 -28.62 -9.25 3.23
CA CYS A 181 -28.69 -8.37 4.39
C CYS A 181 -27.81 -7.12 4.18
N GLU A 182 -28.05 -6.10 5.02
CA GLU A 182 -27.14 -4.96 5.07
C GLU A 182 -25.86 -5.34 5.81
N ALA A 183 -24.73 -4.65 5.49
CA ALA A 183 -23.49 -4.81 6.24
C ALA A 183 -22.61 -3.58 6.11
N CYS A 184 -21.71 -3.38 7.08
CA CYS A 184 -20.68 -2.36 7.03
C CYS A 184 -19.37 -2.89 7.66
N MET A 185 -18.26 -2.27 7.33
CA MET A 185 -16.97 -2.58 7.94
C MET A 185 -16.92 -2.02 9.36
N SER A 186 -16.58 -2.85 10.36
CA SER A 186 -16.45 -2.41 11.76
C SER A 186 -15.02 -2.33 12.27
N SER A 187 -14.05 -2.99 11.60
CA SER A 187 -12.63 -2.84 11.91
C SER A 187 -11.77 -3.12 10.67
N LEU A 188 -10.62 -2.45 10.59
CA LEU A 188 -9.66 -2.67 9.51
C LEU A 188 -8.23 -2.52 10.00
N THR A 189 -7.44 -3.56 9.81
CA THR A 189 -6.00 -3.54 10.05
C THR A 189 -5.26 -3.98 8.79
N ARG A 190 -4.41 -3.13 8.24
CA ARG A 190 -3.55 -3.53 7.12
C ARG A 190 -2.30 -4.22 7.66
N VAL A 191 -2.17 -5.51 7.41
CA VAL A 191 -1.06 -6.33 7.92
C VAL A 191 0.13 -6.41 6.94
N MET A 192 -0.11 -6.14 5.65
CA MET A 192 0.95 -6.10 4.64
C MET A 192 0.67 -5.02 3.58
N ALA A 193 1.69 -4.28 3.15
CA ALA A 193 1.63 -3.33 2.05
C ALA A 193 3.03 -2.99 1.51
N GLY A 194 3.18 -2.93 0.16
CA GLY A 194 4.42 -2.53 -0.50
C GLY A 194 5.62 -3.41 -0.14
N GLY A 195 5.39 -4.70 0.05
CA GLY A 195 6.43 -5.66 0.45
C GLY A 195 6.79 -5.64 1.94
N PHE A 196 6.12 -4.80 2.75
CA PHE A 196 6.35 -4.74 4.20
C PHE A 196 5.25 -5.47 4.96
N SER A 197 5.64 -6.24 5.97
CA SER A 197 4.74 -6.88 6.91
C SER A 197 4.54 -6.05 8.19
N LYS A 198 3.58 -6.48 9.01
CA LYS A 198 3.28 -5.87 10.31
C LYS A 198 4.49 -5.89 11.25
N GLU A 199 5.27 -6.97 11.22
CA GLU A 199 6.42 -7.18 12.11
C GLU A 199 7.56 -6.20 11.80
N GLN A 200 7.63 -5.69 10.58
CA GLN A 200 8.62 -4.71 10.14
C GLN A 200 8.18 -3.26 10.41
N ALA A 201 6.89 -3.06 10.73
CA ALA A 201 6.34 -1.72 10.90
C ALA A 201 6.66 -1.15 12.29
N LEU A 202 7.20 0.06 12.31
CA LEU A 202 7.55 0.79 13.53
C LEU A 202 6.50 1.85 13.85
N THR A 203 6.17 2.02 15.14
CA THR A 203 5.34 3.14 15.59
C THR A 203 6.09 4.46 15.46
N LEU A 204 5.37 5.58 15.46
CA LEU A 204 5.99 6.91 15.41
C LEU A 204 6.88 7.18 16.61
N GLU A 205 6.51 6.68 17.80
CA GLU A 205 7.29 6.76 19.02
C GLU A 205 8.62 6.00 18.87
N LYS A 206 8.57 4.76 18.33
CA LYS A 206 9.78 3.96 18.12
C LYS A 206 10.70 4.59 17.07
N ILE A 207 10.14 5.16 16.01
CA ILE A 207 10.91 5.90 14.99
C ILE A 207 11.60 7.10 15.61
N LYS A 208 10.90 7.85 16.49
CA LYS A 208 11.49 8.98 17.20
C LYS A 208 12.64 8.54 18.12
N GLU A 209 12.44 7.49 18.91
CA GLU A 209 13.48 6.92 19.78
C GLU A 209 14.75 6.54 18.99
N LEU A 210 14.56 5.83 17.86
CA LEU A 210 15.66 5.39 16.99
C LEU A 210 16.35 6.57 16.30
N ALA A 211 15.61 7.60 15.91
CA ALA A 211 16.17 8.81 15.33
C ALA A 211 17.02 9.59 16.34
N ASP A 212 16.51 9.75 17.58
CA ASP A 212 17.22 10.43 18.68
C ASP A 212 18.55 9.72 19.02
N LYS A 213 18.60 8.37 18.85
CA LYS A 213 19.80 7.54 19.06
C LYS A 213 20.70 7.41 17.82
N ASN A 214 20.34 7.97 16.67
CA ASN A 214 21.00 7.77 15.38
C ASN A 214 21.05 6.29 14.93
N GLU A 215 20.05 5.49 15.29
CA GLU A 215 19.96 4.05 14.96
C GLU A 215 18.92 3.76 13.86
N LEU A 216 18.16 4.74 13.42
CA LEU A 216 17.06 4.56 12.46
C LEU A 216 17.53 4.00 11.11
N GLU A 217 18.75 4.30 10.70
CA GLU A 217 19.30 3.82 9.41
C GLU A 217 19.28 2.29 9.30
N ASN A 218 19.45 1.58 10.42
CA ASN A 218 19.43 0.11 10.48
C ASN A 218 18.04 -0.49 10.17
N HIS A 219 17.01 0.32 10.23
CA HIS A 219 15.62 -0.06 9.99
C HIS A 219 15.09 0.43 8.63
N LEU A 220 15.94 1.11 7.85
CA LEU A 220 15.58 1.57 6.52
C LEU A 220 15.88 0.50 5.48
N ILE A 221 14.93 0.27 4.58
CA ILE A 221 15.20 -0.49 3.37
C ILE A 221 15.81 0.46 2.34
N SER A 222 17.00 0.12 1.84
CA SER A 222 17.66 0.89 0.79
C SER A 222 16.82 0.83 -0.50
N ILE A 223 16.97 1.84 -1.37
CA ILE A 223 16.32 1.82 -2.69
C ILE A 223 16.81 0.62 -3.51
N ASP A 224 18.09 0.29 -3.41
CA ASP A 224 18.68 -0.84 -4.12
C ASP A 224 18.06 -2.17 -3.67
N THR A 225 17.88 -2.37 -2.35
CA THR A 225 17.21 -3.55 -1.81
C THR A 225 15.73 -3.62 -2.24
N ALA A 226 15.02 -2.49 -2.16
CA ALA A 226 13.60 -2.43 -2.53
C ALA A 226 13.35 -2.73 -4.01
N LEU A 227 14.31 -2.39 -4.87
CA LEU A 227 14.27 -2.64 -6.31
C LEU A 227 15.07 -3.90 -6.72
N GLY A 228 15.41 -4.76 -5.75
CA GLY A 228 16.22 -5.96 -5.95
C GLY A 228 15.65 -6.97 -6.96
N HIS A 229 14.35 -6.90 -7.24
CA HIS A 229 13.68 -7.74 -8.23
C HIS A 229 13.98 -7.34 -9.68
N PHE A 230 14.49 -6.12 -9.93
CA PHE A 230 14.96 -5.76 -11.25
C PHE A 230 16.37 -6.28 -11.48
N PRO A 231 16.67 -6.84 -12.69
CA PRO A 231 18.02 -7.24 -13.05
C PRO A 231 19.01 -6.10 -12.86
N LYS A 232 20.20 -6.42 -12.37
CA LYS A 232 21.27 -5.45 -12.18
C LYS A 232 22.19 -5.46 -13.40
N VAL A 233 22.48 -4.30 -13.95
CA VAL A 233 23.42 -4.11 -15.04
C VAL A 233 24.46 -3.04 -14.65
N ILE A 234 25.64 -3.09 -15.25
CA ILE A 234 26.75 -2.20 -14.93
C ILE A 234 27.03 -1.28 -16.13
N ALA A 235 27.02 0.02 -15.90
CA ALA A 235 27.42 0.97 -16.94
C ALA A 235 28.93 1.27 -16.89
N SER A 236 29.53 1.49 -18.07
CA SER A 236 30.87 1.99 -18.18
C SER A 236 30.99 3.39 -17.54
N ASN A 237 32.13 3.67 -16.88
CA ASN A 237 32.35 4.91 -16.13
C ASN A 237 32.27 6.17 -17.01
N GLU A 238 32.53 6.06 -18.30
CA GLU A 238 32.47 7.17 -19.27
C GLU A 238 31.05 7.75 -19.43
N PHE A 239 30.01 6.93 -19.17
CA PHE A 239 28.61 7.34 -19.26
C PHE A 239 28.03 7.86 -17.94
N GLU A 240 28.82 7.92 -16.86
CA GLU A 240 28.34 8.34 -15.53
C GLU A 240 27.64 9.71 -15.53
N LYS A 241 28.24 10.68 -16.25
CA LYS A 241 27.66 12.04 -16.32
C LYS A 241 26.33 12.07 -17.07
N GLN A 242 26.21 11.29 -18.14
CA GLN A 242 24.96 11.18 -18.91
C GLN A 242 23.86 10.56 -18.07
N LEU A 243 24.16 9.46 -17.37
CA LEU A 243 23.22 8.76 -16.47
C LEU A 243 22.77 9.62 -15.31
N LYS A 244 23.66 10.37 -14.66
CA LYS A 244 23.31 11.30 -13.58
C LYS A 244 22.32 12.38 -14.03
N ASN A 245 22.41 12.77 -15.30
CA ASN A 245 21.52 13.77 -15.90
C ASN A 245 20.25 13.16 -16.48
N GLY A 246 20.06 11.84 -16.38
CA GLY A 246 18.88 11.15 -16.92
C GLY A 246 18.89 11.00 -18.44
N ASN A 247 20.05 11.13 -19.09
CA ASN A 247 20.20 10.97 -20.53
C ASN A 247 20.21 9.48 -20.91
N ALA A 248 19.68 9.17 -22.08
CA ALA A 248 19.80 7.84 -22.67
C ALA A 248 21.27 7.51 -23.01
N ILE A 249 21.62 6.25 -22.84
CA ILE A 249 22.91 5.69 -23.26
C ILE A 249 22.67 4.53 -24.22
N SER A 250 23.68 4.22 -25.06
CA SER A 250 23.59 3.03 -25.92
C SER A 250 23.60 1.75 -25.07
N ILE A 251 22.91 0.73 -25.55
CA ILE A 251 22.89 -0.59 -24.94
C ILE A 251 24.30 -1.20 -24.85
N ASP A 252 25.16 -0.90 -25.83
CA ASP A 252 26.57 -1.36 -25.89
C ASP A 252 27.44 -0.80 -24.76
N ALA A 253 26.95 0.28 -24.12
CA ALA A 253 27.58 0.89 -22.94
C ALA A 253 27.31 0.15 -21.64
N VAL A 254 26.46 -0.87 -21.69
CA VAL A 254 25.95 -1.60 -20.53
C VAL A 254 26.53 -3.01 -20.51
N LEU A 255 27.18 -3.36 -19.39
CA LEU A 255 27.77 -4.68 -19.14
C LEU A 255 26.79 -5.54 -18.34
N GLY A 256 26.82 -6.86 -18.54
CA GLY A 256 25.99 -7.79 -17.77
C GLY A 256 24.59 -8.04 -18.37
N LEU A 257 24.32 -7.55 -19.58
CA LEU A 257 23.09 -7.87 -20.31
C LEU A 257 23.02 -9.34 -20.74
N GLU A 258 24.17 -9.98 -20.91
CA GLU A 258 24.30 -11.38 -21.33
C GLU A 258 23.81 -12.37 -20.28
N GLU A 259 23.80 -11.94 -18.99
CA GLU A 259 23.29 -12.75 -17.87
C GLU A 259 21.78 -12.65 -17.70
N ILE A 260 21.11 -11.77 -18.45
CA ILE A 260 19.67 -11.59 -18.41
C ILE A 260 19.04 -12.54 -19.41
N SER A 261 18.23 -13.48 -18.93
CA SER A 261 17.50 -14.42 -19.78
C SER A 261 16.78 -13.73 -20.94
N THR A 262 17.05 -14.15 -22.16
CA THR A 262 16.44 -13.60 -23.38
C THR A 262 14.95 -13.81 -23.47
N ASP A 263 14.34 -14.65 -22.62
CA ASP A 263 12.91 -14.87 -22.54
C ASP A 263 12.13 -13.66 -22.00
N VAL A 264 12.84 -12.65 -21.47
CA VAL A 264 12.27 -11.41 -20.91
C VAL A 264 12.50 -10.20 -21.83
N CYS A 265 13.11 -10.36 -22.99
CA CYS A 265 13.36 -9.29 -23.95
C CYS A 265 12.08 -8.83 -24.68
N GLY A 266 11.13 -8.26 -23.95
CA GLY A 266 10.13 -7.35 -24.51
C GLY A 266 10.68 -5.91 -24.52
N HIS A 267 10.09 -5.05 -25.34
CA HIS A 267 10.54 -3.67 -25.63
C HIS A 267 10.59 -2.73 -24.39
N ASP A 268 10.18 -3.17 -23.19
CA ASP A 268 10.05 -2.35 -21.97
C ASP A 268 10.68 -3.00 -20.72
N MET A 269 11.81 -3.71 -20.88
CA MET A 269 12.50 -4.28 -19.71
C MET A 269 13.10 -3.17 -18.83
N ARG A 270 12.78 -3.16 -17.54
CA ARG A 270 13.38 -2.28 -16.55
C ARG A 270 14.57 -2.97 -15.88
N VAL A 271 15.68 -2.27 -15.75
CA VAL A 271 16.90 -2.76 -15.11
C VAL A 271 17.40 -1.77 -14.06
N ARG A 272 18.12 -2.28 -13.06
CA ARG A 272 18.90 -1.44 -12.14
C ARG A 272 20.26 -1.20 -12.76
N LEU A 273 20.63 0.08 -12.88
CA LEU A 273 21.92 0.47 -13.40
C LEU A 273 22.89 0.80 -12.27
N ASP A 274 24.01 0.10 -12.20
CA ASP A 274 25.09 0.38 -11.25
C ASP A 274 26.35 0.84 -11.98
N ARG A 275 27.30 1.40 -11.22
CA ARG A 275 28.60 1.85 -11.76
C ARG A 275 29.62 0.73 -11.66
N LYS A 276 30.49 0.62 -12.63
CA LYS A 276 31.68 -0.21 -12.53
C LYS A 276 32.59 0.36 -11.45
N SER A 277 32.58 -0.26 -10.26
CA SER A 277 33.51 0.10 -9.19
C SER A 277 34.91 -0.36 -9.58
N THR A 278 35.90 0.57 -9.57
CA THR A 278 37.31 0.26 -9.77
C THR A 278 37.98 -0.38 -8.55
N ARG A 279 37.23 -0.67 -7.50
CA ARG A 279 37.74 -1.36 -6.29
C ARG A 279 36.83 -2.55 -5.94
N LEU A 280 37.37 -3.73 -6.16
CA LEU A 280 37.04 -4.92 -5.38
C LEU A 280 37.46 -4.62 -3.94
N ASN A 281 36.53 -4.15 -3.11
CA ASN A 281 36.62 -4.32 -1.67
C ASN A 281 35.24 -4.10 -1.03
N SER A 282 34.79 -5.15 -0.41
CA SER A 282 33.90 -5.32 0.72
C SER A 282 33.35 -4.04 1.37
N SER A 283 32.04 -4.06 1.59
CA SER A 283 31.32 -3.47 2.71
C SER A 283 31.81 -2.12 3.22
N HIS A 284 31.13 -1.08 2.84
CA HIS A 284 30.70 0.07 3.60
C HIS A 284 30.28 1.18 2.61
N SER A 285 29.02 1.30 2.35
CA SER A 285 28.45 2.50 1.75
C SER A 285 28.62 3.64 2.75
N ARG A 286 29.64 4.45 2.57
CA ARG A 286 29.73 5.75 3.25
C ARG A 286 28.54 6.58 2.79
N ALA A 287 27.64 6.86 3.73
CA ALA A 287 26.63 7.89 3.57
C ALA A 287 27.30 9.19 3.13
N SER A 288 27.01 9.66 1.94
CA SER A 288 27.39 11.01 1.52
C SER A 288 26.59 11.99 2.39
N ARG A 289 27.30 12.79 3.18
CA ARG A 289 26.76 13.96 3.87
C ARG A 289 26.02 14.82 2.85
N MET A 290 24.77 15.16 3.14
CA MET A 290 24.06 16.19 2.41
C MET A 290 24.72 17.54 2.73
N PRO A 291 24.92 18.42 1.74
CA PRO A 291 25.21 19.81 2.01
C PRO A 291 23.98 20.50 2.55
N SER A 292 24.21 21.41 3.46
CA SER A 292 23.30 22.32 4.18
C SER A 292 22.25 22.99 3.31
#